data_8acada785938d8df53e1c1d1fe99db77
#
_entry.id   8acada785938d8df53e1c1d1fe99db77
#
_cell.length_a   1.000
_cell.length_b   1.000
_cell.length_c   1.000
_cell.angle_alpha   90.00
_cell.angle_beta   90.00
_cell.angle_gamma   90.00
#
_symmetry.space_group_name_H-M   'P 1'
#
loop_
_entity.id
_entity.type
_entity.pdbx_description
1 polymer ?
#
loop_
_entity_poly.entity_id
_entity_poly.type
_entity_poly.pdbx_seq_one_letter_code
_entity_poly.pdbx_strand_id
1 'polypeptide(L)'
;LDIKYTDSEFFEILDFNFLEGNPYSLNDVSSRRNVIVINQNTREQYFDGEEAIGNTMEVEGEKFRVIGVVENCSILRIMPYADVWLPLTFSKTPLDEVTLIGGFPGWFAMMLATDKSDIPAIKKEFQNQLTLVEYPDDKWVEIKTAASTYAEAFSRNLRLSEEGNAKPL
;
A
#
# COMPACT_ATOMS: atom_id res chain seq x y z
N LEU A 1 9.77 6.61 -10.58
CA LEU A 1 8.46 5.98 -10.54
C LEU A 1 8.30 5.31 -9.18
N ASP A 2 7.29 5.72 -8.40
CA ASP A 2 6.95 5.11 -7.12
C ASP A 2 5.97 3.95 -7.37
N ILE A 3 6.36 2.74 -6.98
CA ILE A 3 5.60 1.50 -7.27
C ILE A 3 5.04 0.95 -5.98
N LYS A 4 3.75 0.61 -5.96
CA LYS A 4 3.11 -0.15 -4.89
C LYS A 4 2.57 -1.47 -5.39
N TYR A 5 2.78 -2.51 -4.58
CA TYR A 5 2.19 -3.83 -4.79
C TYR A 5 1.04 -4.00 -3.82
N THR A 6 -0.17 -4.24 -4.33
CA THR A 6 -1.38 -4.28 -3.51
C THR A 6 -2.29 -5.44 -3.90
N ASP A 7 -3.20 -5.80 -2.99
CA ASP A 7 -4.34 -6.64 -3.29
C ASP A 7 -5.46 -5.85 -3.99
N SER A 8 -6.56 -6.52 -4.30
CA SER A 8 -7.72 -5.92 -4.97
C SER A 8 -8.52 -4.98 -4.08
N GLU A 9 -8.53 -5.23 -2.78
CA GLU A 9 -9.32 -4.52 -1.78
C GLU A 9 -8.71 -3.16 -1.41
N PHE A 10 -7.43 -2.96 -1.70
CA PHE A 10 -6.68 -1.74 -1.39
C PHE A 10 -7.37 -0.46 -1.87
N PHE A 11 -7.89 -0.47 -3.09
CA PHE A 11 -8.51 0.69 -3.69
C PHE A 11 -9.86 1.03 -3.05
N GLU A 12 -10.62 0.02 -2.64
CA GLU A 12 -11.89 0.17 -1.92
C GLU A 12 -11.67 0.69 -0.49
N ILE A 13 -10.72 0.08 0.25
CA ILE A 13 -10.41 0.45 1.64
C ILE A 13 -9.96 1.92 1.74
N LEU A 14 -9.21 2.41 0.75
CA LEU A 14 -8.68 3.78 0.74
C LEU A 14 -9.51 4.76 -0.08
N ASP A 15 -10.67 4.32 -0.60
CA ASP A 15 -11.64 5.13 -1.34
C ASP A 15 -11.00 5.91 -2.51
N PHE A 16 -10.36 5.15 -3.44
CA PHE A 16 -9.72 5.75 -4.60
C PHE A 16 -10.75 6.26 -5.61
N ASN A 17 -10.55 7.49 -6.09
CA ASN A 17 -11.33 8.05 -7.19
C ASN A 17 -10.73 7.62 -8.54
N PHE A 18 -11.40 6.72 -9.24
CA PHE A 18 -11.04 6.31 -10.60
C PHE A 18 -11.57 7.32 -11.62
N LEU A 19 -10.67 7.94 -12.35
CA LEU A 19 -10.99 8.85 -13.46
C LEU A 19 -11.37 8.05 -14.71
N GLU A 20 -10.70 6.93 -14.94
CA GLU A 20 -10.90 6.02 -16.07
C GLU A 20 -10.69 4.58 -15.64
N GLY A 21 -11.45 3.66 -16.24
CA GLY A 21 -11.30 2.22 -16.00
C GLY A 21 -11.70 1.79 -14.59
N ASN A 22 -11.06 0.74 -14.08
CA ASN A 22 -11.40 0.12 -12.81
C ASN A 22 -10.14 -0.46 -12.12
N PRO A 23 -10.20 -0.75 -10.79
CA PRO A 23 -9.15 -1.50 -10.12
C PRO A 23 -9.03 -2.93 -10.69
N TYR A 24 -7.89 -3.56 -10.46
CA TYR A 24 -7.78 -5.00 -10.72
C TYR A 24 -8.58 -5.80 -9.70
N SER A 25 -9.13 -6.92 -10.18
CA SER A 25 -9.94 -7.83 -9.37
C SER A 25 -9.09 -8.84 -8.62
N LEU A 26 -9.70 -9.54 -7.64
CA LEU A 26 -9.09 -10.69 -6.98
C LEU A 26 -8.61 -11.75 -7.98
N ASN A 27 -9.36 -11.96 -9.08
CA ASN A 27 -8.94 -12.89 -10.13
C ASN A 27 -7.70 -12.39 -10.88
N ASP A 28 -7.56 -11.08 -11.12
CA ASP A 28 -6.36 -10.52 -11.75
C ASP A 28 -5.14 -10.72 -10.85
N VAL A 29 -5.29 -10.53 -9.53
CA VAL A 29 -4.24 -10.76 -8.54
C VAL A 29 -3.85 -12.24 -8.49
N SER A 30 -4.83 -13.14 -8.28
CA SER A 30 -4.59 -14.58 -8.10
C SER A 30 -4.04 -15.27 -9.35
N SER A 31 -4.48 -14.82 -10.53
CA SER A 31 -4.00 -15.33 -11.82
C SER A 31 -2.71 -14.65 -12.32
N ARG A 32 -2.13 -13.75 -11.52
CA ARG A 32 -0.94 -12.95 -11.87
C ARG A 32 -1.08 -12.30 -13.27
N ARG A 33 -2.20 -11.64 -13.54
CA ARG A 33 -2.39 -10.94 -14.81
C ARG A 33 -1.54 -9.68 -14.86
N ASN A 34 -0.87 -9.45 -15.98
CA ASN A 34 -0.05 -8.27 -16.22
C ASN A 34 -0.94 -7.03 -16.45
N VAL A 35 -1.55 -6.53 -15.37
CA VAL A 35 -2.37 -5.33 -15.34
C VAL A 35 -1.80 -4.31 -14.36
N ILE A 36 -2.07 -3.03 -14.62
CA ILE A 36 -1.55 -1.92 -13.83
C ILE A 36 -2.61 -0.83 -13.69
N VAL A 37 -2.67 -0.22 -12.52
CA VAL A 37 -3.37 1.05 -12.27
C VAL A 37 -2.31 2.14 -12.15
N ILE A 38 -2.56 3.30 -12.75
CA ILE A 38 -1.64 4.44 -12.74
C ILE A 38 -2.33 5.69 -12.21
N ASN A 39 -1.58 6.66 -11.70
CA ASN A 39 -2.13 7.96 -11.37
C ASN A 39 -2.22 8.87 -12.62
N GLN A 40 -2.93 9.98 -12.49
CA GLN A 40 -3.12 10.95 -13.57
C GLN A 40 -1.78 11.52 -14.06
N ASN A 41 -0.85 11.84 -13.17
CA ASN A 41 0.47 12.35 -13.56
C ASN A 41 1.25 11.34 -14.41
N THR A 42 1.20 10.08 -14.07
CA THR A 42 1.84 9.01 -14.85
C THR A 42 1.21 8.89 -16.24
N ARG A 43 -0.12 9.02 -16.35
CA ARG A 43 -0.80 9.09 -17.65
C ARG A 43 -0.27 10.26 -18.48
N GLU A 44 -0.18 11.44 -17.90
CA GLU A 44 0.32 12.64 -18.61
C GLU A 44 1.77 12.49 -19.07
N GLN A 45 2.62 11.90 -18.23
CA GLN A 45 4.06 11.74 -18.54
C GLN A 45 4.36 10.60 -19.52
N TYR A 46 3.60 9.50 -19.47
CA TYR A 46 3.87 8.29 -20.26
C TYR A 46 3.05 8.21 -21.55
N PHE A 47 1.89 8.85 -21.58
CA PHE A 47 0.94 8.80 -22.69
C PHE A 47 0.61 10.20 -23.25
N ASP A 48 1.40 11.23 -22.89
CA ASP A 48 1.19 12.62 -23.31
C ASP A 48 -0.24 13.14 -23.04
N GLY A 49 -0.90 12.57 -22.00
CA GLY A 49 -2.28 12.87 -21.65
C GLY A 49 -3.34 12.20 -22.53
N GLU A 50 -2.92 11.37 -23.49
CA GLU A 50 -3.83 10.59 -24.35
C GLU A 50 -4.47 9.42 -23.59
N GLU A 51 -5.33 8.65 -24.26
CA GLU A 51 -5.98 7.47 -23.70
C GLU A 51 -4.96 6.43 -23.27
N ALA A 52 -4.90 6.14 -21.95
CA ALA A 52 -3.97 5.16 -21.38
C ALA A 52 -4.61 3.76 -21.29
N ILE A 53 -5.94 3.67 -21.11
CA ILE A 53 -6.64 2.41 -20.91
C ILE A 53 -6.44 1.45 -22.09
N GLY A 54 -6.03 0.22 -21.78
CA GLY A 54 -5.76 -0.81 -22.79
C GLY A 54 -4.35 -0.75 -23.38
N ASN A 55 -3.66 0.37 -23.27
CA ASN A 55 -2.27 0.52 -23.70
C ASN A 55 -1.31 -0.17 -22.72
N THR A 56 -0.08 -0.37 -23.17
CA THR A 56 0.94 -1.11 -22.41
C THR A 56 2.00 -0.16 -21.89
N MET A 57 2.33 -0.32 -20.61
CA MET A 57 3.43 0.36 -19.94
C MET A 57 4.46 -0.67 -19.48
N GLU A 58 5.75 -0.37 -19.61
CA GLU A 58 6.84 -1.21 -19.10
C GLU A 58 7.27 -0.72 -17.72
N VAL A 59 7.24 -1.62 -16.75
CA VAL A 59 7.67 -1.37 -15.36
C VAL A 59 8.60 -2.49 -14.93
N GLU A 60 9.78 -2.16 -14.43
CA GLU A 60 10.82 -3.12 -14.01
C GLU A 60 11.17 -4.20 -15.05
N GLY A 61 11.05 -3.89 -16.34
CA GLY A 61 11.35 -4.80 -17.46
C GLY A 61 10.20 -5.74 -17.83
N GLU A 62 9.05 -5.62 -17.19
CA GLU A 62 7.82 -6.34 -17.54
C GLU A 62 6.77 -5.41 -18.14
N LYS A 63 5.97 -5.93 -19.06
CA LYS A 63 4.91 -5.15 -19.74
C LYS A 63 3.57 -5.40 -19.07
N PHE A 64 2.91 -4.31 -18.67
CA PHE A 64 1.61 -4.32 -18.02
C PHE A 64 0.60 -3.53 -18.84
N ARG A 65 -0.62 -4.05 -18.95
CA ARG A 65 -1.73 -3.34 -19.58
C ARG A 65 -2.38 -2.40 -18.58
N VAL A 66 -2.51 -1.13 -18.91
CA VAL A 66 -3.22 -0.14 -18.10
C VAL A 66 -4.70 -0.46 -18.10
N ILE A 67 -5.31 -0.61 -16.93
CA ILE A 67 -6.74 -0.92 -16.74
C ILE A 67 -7.47 0.13 -15.91
N GLY A 68 -6.75 1.02 -15.23
CA GLY A 68 -7.34 2.08 -14.44
C GLY A 68 -6.40 3.28 -14.32
N VAL A 69 -7.01 4.47 -14.30
CA VAL A 69 -6.35 5.74 -14.01
C VAL A 69 -7.04 6.36 -12.81
N VAL A 70 -6.29 6.65 -11.76
CA VAL A 70 -6.81 7.28 -10.55
C VAL A 70 -6.40 8.74 -10.43
N GLU A 71 -7.18 9.51 -9.69
CA GLU A 71 -6.86 10.88 -9.32
C GLU A 71 -5.53 10.93 -8.54
N ASN A 72 -4.75 11.99 -8.76
CA ASN A 72 -3.53 12.21 -8.00
C ASN A 72 -3.83 12.38 -6.52
N CYS A 73 -3.04 11.76 -5.68
CA CYS A 73 -3.11 12.01 -4.24
C CYS A 73 -1.84 12.73 -3.75
N SER A 74 -1.94 13.41 -2.62
CA SER A 74 -0.79 14.09 -2.01
C SER A 74 0.26 13.08 -1.55
N ILE A 75 1.54 13.38 -1.79
CA ILE A 75 2.68 12.61 -1.27
C ILE A 75 2.68 12.50 0.27
N LEU A 76 2.01 13.42 0.97
CA LEU A 76 1.85 13.35 2.42
C LEU A 76 0.92 12.20 2.86
N ARG A 77 0.11 11.68 1.96
CA ARG A 77 -0.72 10.49 2.18
C ARG A 77 0.06 9.23 1.82
N ILE A 78 1.05 8.87 2.61
CA ILE A 78 2.03 7.81 2.34
C ILE A 78 1.37 6.48 1.94
N MET A 79 0.24 6.11 2.56
CA MET A 79 -0.41 4.83 2.28
C MET A 79 -1.00 4.75 0.87
N PRO A 80 -1.85 5.70 0.41
CA PRO A 80 -2.37 5.66 -0.95
C PRO A 80 -1.39 6.16 -2.02
N TYR A 81 -0.38 6.97 -1.67
CA TYR A 81 0.49 7.59 -2.67
C TYR A 81 1.35 6.56 -3.41
N ALA A 82 1.28 6.57 -4.72
CA ALA A 82 2.22 5.96 -5.65
C ALA A 82 2.00 6.55 -7.06
N ASP A 83 2.93 6.29 -7.97
CA ASP A 83 2.75 6.59 -9.40
C ASP A 83 1.99 5.46 -10.09
N VAL A 84 2.26 4.23 -9.65
CA VAL A 84 1.66 3.02 -10.21
C VAL A 84 1.38 1.98 -9.12
N TRP A 85 0.33 1.19 -9.33
CA TRP A 85 -0.05 0.06 -8.49
C TRP A 85 -0.08 -1.22 -9.31
N LEU A 86 0.59 -2.23 -8.82
CA LEU A 86 0.69 -3.57 -9.41
C LEU A 86 0.04 -4.61 -8.48
N PRO A 87 -0.52 -5.69 -9.03
CA PRO A 87 -0.98 -6.80 -8.22
C PRO A 87 0.15 -7.34 -7.32
N LEU A 88 -0.19 -7.63 -6.07
CA LEU A 88 0.72 -8.10 -5.03
C LEU A 88 1.60 -9.28 -5.45
N THR A 89 1.09 -10.13 -6.34
CA THR A 89 1.79 -11.29 -6.88
C THR A 89 3.01 -10.97 -7.75
N PHE A 90 3.22 -9.71 -8.11
CA PHE A 90 4.44 -9.24 -8.80
C PHE A 90 5.53 -8.76 -7.85
N SER A 91 5.24 -8.63 -6.56
CA SER A 91 6.26 -8.27 -5.59
C SER A 91 7.38 -9.30 -5.54
N LYS A 92 8.61 -8.81 -5.45
CA LYS A 92 9.82 -9.62 -5.22
C LYS A 92 10.06 -9.93 -3.74
N THR A 93 9.36 -9.22 -2.85
CA THR A 93 9.45 -9.43 -1.41
C THR A 93 8.40 -10.47 -1.00
N PRO A 94 8.80 -11.62 -0.43
CA PRO A 94 7.87 -12.61 0.09
C PRO A 94 6.98 -12.04 1.19
N LEU A 95 5.71 -12.48 1.24
CA LEU A 95 4.75 -12.02 2.25
C LEU A 95 4.99 -12.63 3.64
N ASP A 96 5.63 -13.79 3.67
CA ASP A 96 5.94 -14.57 4.87
C ASP A 96 7.29 -14.20 5.50
N GLU A 97 8.06 -13.34 4.86
CA GLU A 97 9.31 -12.83 5.41
C GLU A 97 9.09 -11.50 6.15
N VAL A 98 9.58 -11.42 7.37
CA VAL A 98 9.66 -10.15 8.11
C VAL A 98 10.80 -9.33 7.51
N THR A 99 10.45 -8.50 6.55
CA THR A 99 11.41 -7.61 5.88
C THR A 99 11.26 -6.19 6.42
N LEU A 100 12.35 -5.61 6.92
CA LEU A 100 12.44 -4.21 7.30
C LEU A 100 13.20 -3.44 6.20
N ILE A 101 12.50 -2.55 5.51
CA ILE A 101 13.11 -1.65 4.52
C ILE A 101 13.28 -0.28 5.17
N GLY A 102 14.54 0.10 5.44
CA GLY A 102 14.83 1.38 6.09
C GLY A 102 14.23 1.53 7.51
N GLY A 103 14.01 0.41 8.22
CA GLY A 103 13.39 0.39 9.55
C GLY A 103 11.86 0.34 9.54
N PHE A 104 11.23 0.30 8.36
CA PHE A 104 9.77 0.14 8.20
C PHE A 104 9.44 -1.30 7.79
N PRO A 105 8.25 -1.82 8.20
CA PRO A 105 7.81 -3.12 7.71
C PRO A 105 7.67 -3.11 6.19
N GLY A 106 8.09 -4.19 5.54
CA GLY A 106 7.98 -4.34 4.07
C GLY A 106 6.52 -4.44 3.61
N TRP A 107 5.60 -4.81 4.52
CA TRP A 107 4.19 -4.99 4.25
C TRP A 107 3.31 -4.30 5.27
N PHE A 108 2.16 -3.81 4.81
CA PHE A 108 1.10 -3.26 5.64
C PHE A 108 -0.19 -4.03 5.38
N ALA A 109 -0.88 -4.42 6.45
CA ALA A 109 -2.25 -4.91 6.37
C ALA A 109 -3.21 -3.78 6.76
N MET A 110 -4.29 -3.64 5.99
CA MET A 110 -5.37 -2.69 6.27
C MET A 110 -6.69 -3.44 6.36
N MET A 111 -7.57 -2.96 7.22
CA MET A 111 -8.91 -3.50 7.39
C MET A 111 -9.92 -2.37 7.41
N LEU A 112 -11.02 -2.54 6.69
CA LEU A 112 -12.18 -1.65 6.79
C LEU A 112 -13.12 -2.19 7.86
N ALA A 113 -13.27 -1.46 8.98
CA ALA A 113 -14.25 -1.81 10.00
C ALA A 113 -15.66 -1.51 9.50
N THR A 114 -16.60 -2.44 9.71
CA THR A 114 -18.01 -2.25 9.34
C THR A 114 -18.63 -1.07 10.11
N ASP A 115 -18.28 -0.92 11.38
CA ASP A 115 -18.69 0.20 12.23
C ASP A 115 -17.50 0.74 13.03
N LYS A 116 -17.48 2.04 13.28
CA LYS A 116 -16.43 2.68 14.09
C LYS A 116 -16.42 2.17 15.54
N SER A 117 -17.55 1.72 16.07
CA SER A 117 -17.65 1.13 17.40
C SER A 117 -16.90 -0.19 17.54
N ASP A 118 -16.56 -0.88 16.41
CA ASP A 118 -15.83 -2.14 16.42
C ASP A 118 -14.31 -1.92 16.58
N ILE A 119 -13.80 -0.72 16.30
CA ILE A 119 -12.37 -0.43 16.34
C ILE A 119 -11.68 -0.82 17.66
N PRO A 120 -12.25 -0.53 18.86
CA PRO A 120 -11.63 -0.97 20.12
C PRO A 120 -11.54 -2.49 20.26
N ALA A 121 -12.57 -3.22 19.79
CA ALA A 121 -12.59 -4.67 19.82
C ALA A 121 -11.54 -5.26 18.86
N ILE A 122 -11.45 -4.71 17.64
CA ILE A 122 -10.44 -5.09 16.63
C ILE A 122 -9.02 -4.89 17.19
N LYS A 123 -8.75 -3.72 17.79
CA LYS A 123 -7.44 -3.42 18.38
C LYS A 123 -7.10 -4.39 19.52
N LYS A 124 -8.07 -4.72 20.37
CA LYS A 124 -7.89 -5.66 21.47
C LYS A 124 -7.59 -7.07 20.94
N GLU A 125 -8.36 -7.52 19.94
CA GLU A 125 -8.14 -8.83 19.33
C GLU A 125 -6.78 -8.92 18.66
N PHE A 126 -6.35 -7.88 17.92
CA PHE A 126 -5.02 -7.81 17.36
C PHE A 126 -3.92 -7.97 18.42
N GLN A 127 -4.05 -7.30 19.59
CA GLN A 127 -3.10 -7.45 20.68
C GLN A 127 -3.11 -8.88 21.26
N ASN A 128 -4.28 -9.51 21.38
CA ASN A 128 -4.38 -10.90 21.83
C ASN A 128 -3.65 -11.84 20.85
N GLN A 129 -3.87 -11.67 19.54
CA GLN A 129 -3.22 -12.49 18.51
C GLN A 129 -1.70 -12.33 18.52
N LEU A 130 -1.19 -11.14 18.77
CA LEU A 130 0.25 -10.88 18.87
C LEU A 130 0.93 -11.71 19.99
N THR A 131 0.21 -12.00 21.07
CA THR A 131 0.75 -12.84 22.16
C THR A 131 0.91 -14.31 21.78
N LEU A 132 0.25 -14.73 20.70
CA LEU A 132 0.28 -16.11 20.20
C LEU A 132 1.30 -16.31 19.08
N VAL A 133 1.92 -15.23 18.60
CA VAL A 133 2.92 -15.31 17.51
C VAL A 133 4.24 -15.86 18.07
N GLU A 134 4.66 -16.99 17.55
CA GLU A 134 5.99 -17.54 17.77
C GLU A 134 6.95 -16.98 16.72
N TYR A 135 8.06 -16.39 17.19
CA TYR A 135 9.08 -15.85 16.31
C TYR A 135 10.11 -16.94 15.97
N PRO A 136 10.35 -17.22 14.70
CA PRO A 136 11.17 -18.37 14.30
C PRO A 136 12.67 -18.18 14.53
N ASP A 137 13.13 -17.05 15.02
CA ASP A 137 14.54 -16.73 15.08
C ASP A 137 14.91 -16.03 16.40
N ASP A 138 15.95 -16.51 17.09
CA ASP A 138 16.54 -15.91 18.31
C ASP A 138 17.08 -14.48 18.10
N LYS A 139 17.06 -13.98 16.86
CA LYS A 139 17.50 -12.62 16.48
C LYS A 139 16.54 -11.52 16.92
N TRP A 140 15.27 -11.85 17.16
CA TRP A 140 14.24 -10.88 17.53
C TRP A 140 13.97 -10.93 19.02
N VAL A 141 14.43 -9.90 19.73
CA VAL A 141 14.23 -9.80 21.19
C VAL A 141 12.82 -9.31 21.52
N GLU A 142 12.25 -8.43 20.68
CA GLU A 142 10.91 -7.89 20.84
C GLU A 142 10.43 -7.24 19.53
N ILE A 143 9.20 -7.55 19.09
CA ILE A 143 8.53 -6.82 18.01
C ILE A 143 7.42 -5.97 18.61
N LYS A 144 7.58 -4.66 18.53
CA LYS A 144 6.53 -3.70 18.93
C LYS A 144 5.69 -3.34 17.73
N THR A 145 4.45 -3.80 17.73
CA THR A 145 3.46 -3.44 16.71
C THR A 145 2.12 -3.15 17.35
N ALA A 146 1.28 -2.36 16.68
CA ALA A 146 -0.05 -2.03 17.15
C ALA A 146 -0.98 -1.77 15.95
N ALA A 147 -2.22 -2.22 16.07
CA ALA A 147 -3.27 -1.78 15.19
C ALA A 147 -3.57 -0.30 15.42
N SER A 148 -3.50 0.51 14.38
CA SER A 148 -3.76 1.96 14.42
C SER A 148 -4.85 2.29 13.42
N THR A 149 -5.69 3.27 13.75
CA THR A 149 -6.55 3.86 12.72
C THR A 149 -5.70 4.62 11.70
N TYR A 150 -6.24 4.84 10.51
CA TYR A 150 -5.55 5.63 9.48
C TYR A 150 -5.16 7.04 10.00
N ALA A 151 -6.06 7.70 10.74
CA ALA A 151 -5.80 9.01 11.33
C ALA A 151 -4.67 8.99 12.37
N GLU A 152 -4.59 7.95 13.21
CA GLU A 152 -3.49 7.77 14.17
C GLU A 152 -2.16 7.53 13.45
N ALA A 153 -2.15 6.69 12.42
CA ALA A 153 -0.95 6.43 11.62
C ALA A 153 -0.47 7.69 10.90
N PHE A 154 -1.39 8.43 10.29
CA PHE A 154 -1.08 9.71 9.64
C PHE A 154 -0.51 10.74 10.61
N SER A 155 -1.14 10.92 11.78
CA SER A 155 -0.67 11.86 12.82
C SER A 155 0.72 11.48 13.35
N ARG A 156 1.03 10.20 13.45
CA ARG A 156 2.35 9.70 13.87
C ARG A 156 3.42 10.06 12.83
N ASN A 157 3.12 9.88 11.56
CA ASN A 157 4.06 10.22 10.48
C ASN A 157 4.37 11.73 10.44
N LEU A 158 3.37 12.58 10.67
CA LEU A 158 3.60 14.03 10.77
C LEU A 158 4.53 14.41 11.94
N ARG A 159 4.35 13.79 13.12
CA ARG A 159 5.23 14.05 14.29
C ARG A 159 6.67 13.63 14.04
N LEU A 160 6.88 12.47 13.43
CA LEU A 160 8.22 12.00 13.08
C LEU A 160 8.93 12.93 12.08
N SER A 161 8.18 13.58 11.18
CA SER A 161 8.74 14.58 10.26
C SER A 161 9.14 15.88 10.98
N GLU A 162 8.45 16.25 12.05
CA GLU A 162 8.80 17.42 12.89
C GLU A 162 10.03 17.13 13.76
N GLU A 163 10.11 15.95 14.38
CA GLU A 163 11.24 15.54 15.22
C GLU A 163 12.53 15.34 14.41
N GLY A 164 12.43 14.88 13.16
CA GLY A 164 13.57 14.75 12.24
C GLY A 164 14.20 16.09 11.83
N ASN A 165 13.48 17.21 12.02
CA ASN A 165 13.98 18.58 11.79
C ASN A 165 14.54 19.24 13.06
N ALA A 166 14.44 18.61 14.23
CA ALA A 166 15.08 19.10 15.44
C ALA A 166 16.60 18.90 15.30
N LYS A 167 17.34 20.01 15.16
CA LYS A 167 18.81 19.99 15.15
C LYS A 167 19.30 19.32 16.45
N PRO A 168 20.30 18.42 16.36
CA PRO A 168 20.98 17.97 17.58
C PRO A 168 21.61 19.19 18.27
N LEU A 169 21.39 19.29 19.55
CA LEU A 169 22.06 20.26 20.45
C LEU A 169 23.55 19.93 20.55
#